data_d34974587d0bc947b4c16a16a064f406
#
_entry.id   d34974587d0bc947b4c16a16a064f406
#
_cell.length_a   1.000
_cell.length_b   1.000
_cell.length_c   1.000
_cell.angle_alpha   90.00
_cell.angle_beta   90.00
_cell.angle_gamma   90.00
#
_symmetry.space_group_name_H-M   'P 1'
#
loop_
_entity.id
_entity.type
_entity.pdbx_description
1 polymer ?
#
loop_
_entity_poly.entity_id
_entity_poly.type
_entity_poly.pdbx_seq_one_letter_code
_entity_poly.pdbx_strand_id
1 'polypeptide(L)'
;TRSRQVTGVQTCALPISHTVDIYYTSMKKYFEYANEVNMDNCRRFIKSLEEEKLSPATIRLRITAIERFSKWLKKPIELKRPKIKRKLDVNNVPTEEEYNRLLEYLKGKNNKDYYFFIKVLGTTGARLSEFQRFTWEDIISGEVTLKGKGNKYRRFFFQKQLQQEAKVYAKEYGKTGIFAVGRFGPITQRGFSQHLKVWGKHCGIDSKKMHAHAFRHFFAKMFLKKNKDVIQLADLLGHGSVDTTRIYSQKSYDEQKKDFNRNVTW
;
A
#
# COMPACT_ATOMS: atom_id res chain seq x y z
N THR A 1 -15.17 39.39 -22.02
CA THR A 1 -15.20 37.99 -21.53
C THR A 1 -13.92 37.29 -21.98
N ARG A 2 -12.90 37.28 -21.12
CA ARG A 2 -11.65 36.57 -21.37
C ARG A 2 -11.75 35.17 -20.73
N SER A 3 -11.80 34.15 -21.56
CA SER A 3 -11.65 32.75 -21.17
C SER A 3 -10.22 32.54 -20.69
N ARG A 4 -10.04 32.26 -19.40
CA ARG A 4 -8.79 31.71 -18.86
C ARG A 4 -8.70 30.23 -19.23
N GLN A 5 -7.86 29.89 -20.19
CA GLN A 5 -7.36 28.55 -20.36
C GLN A 5 -6.52 28.19 -19.13
N VAL A 6 -7.05 27.30 -18.31
CA VAL A 6 -6.27 26.66 -17.23
C VAL A 6 -5.54 25.50 -17.86
N THR A 7 -4.26 25.72 -18.18
CA THR A 7 -3.32 24.68 -18.55
C THR A 7 -3.22 23.68 -17.41
N GLY A 8 -3.60 22.42 -17.69
CA GLY A 8 -3.64 21.34 -16.71
C GLY A 8 -2.26 20.91 -16.21
N VAL A 9 -1.76 21.61 -15.21
CA VAL A 9 -0.78 21.06 -14.29
C VAL A 9 -1.59 20.35 -13.21
N GLN A 10 -1.87 19.08 -13.39
CA GLN A 10 -2.29 18.21 -12.28
C GLN A 10 -1.12 18.10 -11.32
N THR A 11 -1.05 19.07 -10.43
CA THR A 11 -0.15 19.02 -9.29
C THR A 11 -0.49 17.82 -8.42
N CYS A 12 0.54 17.13 -8.00
CA CYS A 12 0.55 16.02 -7.05
C CYS A 12 0.06 16.45 -5.65
N ALA A 13 -1.19 16.94 -5.57
CA ALA A 13 -1.80 17.52 -4.36
C ALA A 13 -2.29 16.46 -3.36
N LEU A 14 -2.62 15.25 -3.81
CA LEU A 14 -3.22 14.20 -2.99
C LEU A 14 -2.37 13.69 -1.82
N PRO A 15 -1.03 13.48 -1.94
CA PRO A 15 -0.24 13.02 -0.79
C PRO A 15 -0.02 14.12 0.28
N ILE A 16 -0.05 15.39 -0.13
CA ILE A 16 0.15 16.53 0.77
C ILE A 16 -1.10 16.75 1.61
N SER A 17 -2.28 16.68 1.03
CA SER A 17 -3.55 16.83 1.74
C SER A 17 -3.71 15.77 2.83
N HIS A 18 -3.49 14.51 2.52
CA HIS A 18 -3.62 13.42 3.49
C HIS A 18 -2.62 13.53 4.67
N THR A 19 -1.40 13.98 4.44
CA THR A 19 -0.43 14.23 5.51
C THR A 19 -0.87 15.41 6.39
N VAL A 20 -1.40 16.46 5.79
CA VAL A 20 -1.95 17.62 6.51
C VAL A 20 -3.14 17.20 7.37
N ASP A 21 -4.07 16.42 6.83
CA ASP A 21 -5.23 15.90 7.56
C ASP A 21 -4.83 15.07 8.79
N ILE A 22 -3.81 14.23 8.62
CA ILE A 22 -3.26 13.42 9.71
C ILE A 22 -2.64 14.31 10.79
N TYR A 23 -1.86 15.33 10.40
CA TYR A 23 -1.25 16.26 11.37
C TYR A 23 -2.30 17.12 12.03
N TYR A 24 -3.27 17.63 11.29
CA TYR A 24 -4.40 18.36 11.82
C TYR A 24 -5.17 17.55 12.87
N THR A 25 -5.58 16.33 12.54
CA THR A 25 -6.26 15.42 13.47
C THR A 25 -5.40 15.13 14.71
N SER A 26 -4.07 15.02 14.51
CA SER A 26 -3.14 14.78 15.60
C SER A 26 -3.05 15.99 16.55
N MET A 27 -2.96 17.18 15.99
CA MET A 27 -2.89 18.41 16.77
C MET A 27 -4.23 18.77 17.42
N LYS A 28 -5.36 18.51 16.74
CA LYS A 28 -6.69 18.64 17.35
C LYS A 28 -6.79 17.80 18.62
N LYS A 29 -6.42 16.50 18.55
CA LYS A 29 -6.43 15.62 19.73
C LYS A 29 -5.47 16.08 20.83
N TYR A 30 -4.33 16.69 20.46
CA TYR A 30 -3.41 17.28 21.42
C TYR A 30 -4.05 18.48 22.15
N PHE A 31 -4.70 19.40 21.42
CA PHE A 31 -5.32 20.59 21.99
C PHE A 31 -6.62 20.31 22.76
N GLU A 32 -7.24 19.17 22.56
CA GLU A 32 -8.31 18.64 23.43
C GLU A 32 -7.73 18.21 24.81
N TYR A 33 -6.44 17.87 24.87
CA TYR A 33 -5.75 17.43 26.09
C TYR A 33 -5.02 18.57 26.81
N ALA A 34 -4.40 19.50 26.09
CA ALA A 34 -3.58 20.58 26.66
C ALA A 34 -3.68 21.85 25.80
N ASN A 35 -3.78 23.01 26.47
CA ASN A 35 -3.95 24.31 25.82
C ASN A 35 -2.65 24.91 25.26
N GLU A 36 -1.47 24.38 25.67
CA GLU A 36 -0.17 24.94 25.32
C GLU A 36 0.80 23.83 24.90
N VAL A 37 1.64 24.09 23.87
CA VAL A 37 2.68 23.18 23.42
C VAL A 37 3.99 23.49 24.17
N ASN A 38 4.22 22.76 25.25
CA ASN A 38 5.47 22.75 26.02
C ASN A 38 5.89 21.30 26.32
N MET A 39 7.13 21.13 26.79
CA MET A 39 7.72 19.78 26.98
C MET A 39 6.91 18.92 27.95
N ASP A 40 6.42 19.50 29.05
CA ASP A 40 5.71 18.74 30.09
C ASP A 40 4.33 18.30 29.63
N ASN A 41 3.58 19.18 28.96
CA ASN A 41 2.30 18.83 28.36
C ASN A 41 2.46 17.76 27.27
N CYS A 42 3.50 17.87 26.45
CA CYS A 42 3.79 16.86 25.42
C CYS A 42 4.10 15.49 26.03
N ARG A 43 4.91 15.44 27.09
CA ARG A 43 5.25 14.18 27.79
C ARG A 43 4.00 13.56 28.42
N ARG A 44 3.17 14.37 29.11
CA ARG A 44 1.92 13.89 29.73
C ARG A 44 0.95 13.36 28.66
N PHE A 45 0.82 14.06 27.54
CA PHE A 45 -0.02 13.61 26.43
C PHE A 45 0.49 12.28 25.83
N ILE A 46 1.80 12.12 25.62
CA ILE A 46 2.34 10.84 25.13
C ILE A 46 2.04 9.72 26.11
N LYS A 47 2.21 9.94 27.41
CA LYS A 47 1.90 8.97 28.44
C LYS A 47 0.42 8.56 28.42
N SER A 48 -0.51 9.52 28.26
CA SER A 48 -1.94 9.19 28.11
C SER A 48 -2.23 8.33 26.88
N LEU A 49 -1.53 8.55 25.75
CA LEU A 49 -1.66 7.70 24.56
C LEU A 49 -1.14 6.27 24.78
N GLU A 50 -0.12 6.11 25.63
CA GLU A 50 0.40 4.79 26.05
C GLU A 50 -0.60 4.09 26.97
N GLU A 51 -1.21 4.81 27.89
CA GLU A 51 -2.28 4.33 28.79
C GLU A 51 -3.53 3.91 27.99
N GLU A 52 -3.90 4.65 26.95
CA GLU A 52 -4.92 4.28 25.97
C GLU A 52 -4.53 3.04 25.12
N LYS A 53 -3.35 2.48 25.32
CA LYS A 53 -2.81 1.32 24.58
C LYS A 53 -2.75 1.52 23.06
N LEU A 54 -2.52 2.76 22.61
CA LEU A 54 -2.34 3.02 21.17
C LEU A 54 -1.07 2.36 20.63
N SER A 55 -1.11 2.01 19.36
CA SER A 55 0.05 1.38 18.72
C SER A 55 1.28 2.31 18.74
N PRO A 56 2.51 1.77 18.91
CA PRO A 56 3.73 2.58 18.84
C PRO A 56 3.86 3.39 17.54
N ALA A 57 3.30 2.88 16.43
CA ALA A 57 3.27 3.59 15.15
C ALA A 57 2.36 4.83 15.21
N THR A 58 1.18 4.70 15.84
CA THR A 58 0.25 5.81 16.05
C THR A 58 0.86 6.88 16.94
N ILE A 59 1.49 6.47 18.06
CA ILE A 59 2.15 7.40 18.98
C ILE A 59 3.27 8.16 18.27
N ARG A 60 4.13 7.48 17.48
CA ARG A 60 5.18 8.14 16.68
C ARG A 60 4.61 9.15 15.68
N LEU A 61 3.46 8.86 15.12
CA LEU A 61 2.77 9.78 14.19
C LEU A 61 2.32 11.05 14.92
N ARG A 62 1.74 10.92 16.13
CA ARG A 62 1.35 12.04 16.99
C ARG A 62 2.57 12.89 17.40
N ILE A 63 3.66 12.24 17.82
CA ILE A 63 4.94 12.88 18.13
C ILE A 63 5.43 13.70 16.92
N THR A 64 5.42 13.13 15.73
CA THR A 64 5.86 13.83 14.52
C THR A 64 5.02 15.09 14.24
N ALA A 65 3.71 15.01 14.45
CA ALA A 65 2.83 16.18 14.28
C ALA A 65 3.18 17.29 15.28
N ILE A 66 3.37 16.94 16.57
CA ILE A 66 3.74 17.89 17.63
C ILE A 66 5.10 18.54 17.34
N GLU A 67 6.13 17.75 16.98
CA GLU A 67 7.46 18.26 16.64
C GLU A 67 7.43 19.20 15.43
N ARG A 68 6.63 18.89 14.40
CA ARG A 68 6.46 19.78 13.24
C ARG A 68 5.76 21.08 13.61
N PHE A 69 4.74 21.01 14.43
CA PHE A 69 4.00 22.18 14.90
C PHE A 69 4.86 23.06 15.83
N SER A 70 5.62 22.45 16.77
CA SER A 70 6.53 23.19 17.67
C SER A 70 7.65 23.90 16.90
N LYS A 71 8.15 23.27 15.84
CA LYS A 71 9.13 23.88 14.93
C LYS A 71 8.55 25.08 14.17
N TRP A 72 7.28 24.98 13.73
CA TRP A 72 6.57 26.10 13.11
C TRP A 72 6.37 27.27 14.09
N LEU A 73 6.09 26.98 15.37
CA LEU A 73 6.03 27.98 16.46
C LEU A 73 7.40 28.58 16.82
N LYS A 74 8.49 28.17 16.15
CA LYS A 74 9.88 28.55 16.49
C LYS A 74 10.32 28.16 17.91
N LYS A 75 9.66 27.18 18.52
CA LYS A 75 9.95 26.57 19.84
C LYS A 75 10.13 25.06 19.68
N PRO A 76 11.19 24.57 19.00
CA PRO A 76 11.34 23.16 18.68
C PRO A 76 11.38 22.29 19.94
N ILE A 77 10.59 21.22 19.93
CA ILE A 77 10.53 20.21 20.98
C ILE A 77 10.96 18.88 20.35
N GLU A 78 11.86 18.14 21.00
CA GLU A 78 12.22 16.79 20.64
C GLU A 78 11.69 15.80 21.65
N LEU A 79 10.98 14.78 21.18
CA LEU A 79 10.29 13.81 22.02
C LEU A 79 10.85 12.40 21.81
N LYS A 80 11.00 11.65 22.88
CA LYS A 80 11.43 10.25 22.82
C LYS A 80 10.38 9.42 22.08
N ARG A 81 10.83 8.68 21.06
CA ARG A 81 9.96 7.87 20.21
C ARG A 81 9.93 6.43 20.68
N PRO A 82 8.75 5.80 20.80
CA PRO A 82 8.64 4.38 21.13
C PRO A 82 9.30 3.53 20.05
N LYS A 83 9.94 2.42 20.45
CA LYS A 83 10.53 1.44 19.51
C LYS A 83 9.40 0.70 18.79
N ILE A 84 9.46 0.64 17.45
CA ILE A 84 8.55 -0.18 16.65
C ILE A 84 9.25 -1.49 16.32
N LYS A 85 8.74 -2.60 16.82
CA LYS A 85 9.14 -3.94 16.33
C LYS A 85 8.40 -4.16 15.00
N ARG A 86 9.11 -4.03 13.88
CA ARG A 86 8.56 -4.37 12.56
C ARG A 86 8.52 -5.88 12.42
N LYS A 87 7.39 -6.49 12.72
CA LYS A 87 7.09 -7.87 12.33
C LYS A 87 6.08 -7.80 11.19
N LEU A 88 6.38 -8.47 10.07
CA LEU A 88 5.33 -8.76 9.09
C LEU A 88 4.41 -9.78 9.75
N ASP A 89 3.15 -9.44 9.91
CA ASP A 89 2.16 -10.44 10.26
C ASP A 89 1.85 -11.25 8.99
N VAL A 90 2.59 -12.33 8.82
CA VAL A 90 2.50 -13.24 7.66
C VAL A 90 1.07 -13.81 7.53
N ASN A 91 0.32 -13.84 8.63
CA ASN A 91 -1.05 -14.36 8.67
C ASN A 91 -2.06 -13.40 7.99
N ASN A 92 -1.70 -12.13 7.84
CA ASN A 92 -2.54 -11.11 7.19
C ASN A 92 -2.29 -11.01 5.66
N VAL A 93 -1.68 -12.03 5.05
CA VAL A 93 -1.44 -12.12 3.61
C VAL A 93 -2.22 -13.31 3.05
N PRO A 94 -2.97 -13.16 1.95
CA PRO A 94 -3.65 -14.28 1.30
C PRO A 94 -2.66 -15.39 0.94
N THR A 95 -3.10 -16.65 1.02
CA THR A 95 -2.36 -17.77 0.44
C THR A 95 -2.54 -17.80 -1.08
N GLU A 96 -1.76 -18.63 -1.78
CA GLU A 96 -1.90 -18.81 -3.23
C GLU A 96 -3.28 -19.42 -3.58
N GLU A 97 -3.76 -20.36 -2.75
CA GLU A 97 -5.06 -20.99 -2.89
C GLU A 97 -6.20 -19.98 -2.64
N GLU A 98 -6.08 -19.14 -1.60
CA GLU A 98 -7.06 -18.08 -1.31
C GLU A 98 -7.13 -17.07 -2.45
N TYR A 99 -5.98 -16.67 -2.99
CA TYR A 99 -5.90 -15.75 -4.12
C TYR A 99 -6.55 -16.33 -5.38
N ASN A 100 -6.24 -17.58 -5.72
CA ASN A 100 -6.81 -18.25 -6.88
C ASN A 100 -8.34 -18.44 -6.72
N ARG A 101 -8.81 -18.85 -5.55
CA ARG A 101 -10.25 -18.97 -5.25
C ARG A 101 -10.98 -17.64 -5.41
N LEU A 102 -10.34 -16.53 -5.00
CA LEU A 102 -10.89 -15.18 -5.19
C LEU A 102 -10.99 -14.82 -6.67
N LEU A 103 -9.96 -15.11 -7.47
CA LEU A 103 -9.96 -14.86 -8.92
C LEU A 103 -11.05 -15.68 -9.62
N GLU A 104 -11.19 -16.96 -9.30
CA GLU A 104 -12.24 -17.85 -9.85
C GLU A 104 -13.65 -17.31 -9.50
N TYR A 105 -13.87 -16.91 -8.26
CA TYR A 105 -15.14 -16.33 -7.83
C TYR A 105 -15.49 -15.07 -8.63
N LEU A 106 -14.52 -14.16 -8.83
CA LEU A 106 -14.73 -12.91 -9.57
C LEU A 106 -14.94 -13.14 -11.07
N LYS A 107 -14.27 -14.15 -11.64
CA LYS A 107 -14.44 -14.53 -13.04
C LYS A 107 -15.84 -15.10 -13.34
N GLY A 108 -16.39 -15.88 -12.39
CA GLY A 108 -17.72 -16.51 -12.51
C GLY A 108 -18.89 -15.55 -12.24
N LYS A 109 -18.69 -14.45 -11.53
CA LYS A 109 -19.67 -13.37 -11.31
C LYS A 109 -19.50 -12.32 -12.41
N ASN A 110 -20.57 -11.58 -12.77
CA ASN A 110 -20.51 -10.47 -13.75
C ASN A 110 -19.66 -9.26 -13.27
N ASN A 111 -18.56 -9.55 -12.55
CA ASN A 111 -17.63 -8.60 -11.98
C ASN A 111 -16.23 -8.73 -12.57
N LYS A 112 -16.16 -8.95 -13.89
CA LYS A 112 -14.89 -9.17 -14.61
C LYS A 112 -13.88 -8.03 -14.44
N ASP A 113 -14.32 -6.78 -14.30
CA ASP A 113 -13.41 -5.65 -14.01
C ASP A 113 -12.61 -5.92 -12.74
N TYR A 114 -13.27 -6.38 -11.67
CA TYR A 114 -12.62 -6.65 -10.39
C TYR A 114 -11.71 -7.89 -10.41
N TYR A 115 -12.01 -8.87 -11.28
CA TYR A 115 -11.05 -9.94 -11.59
C TYR A 115 -9.72 -9.38 -12.06
N PHE A 116 -9.76 -8.47 -13.05
CA PHE A 116 -8.56 -7.80 -13.54
C PHE A 116 -7.89 -6.96 -12.47
N PHE A 117 -8.65 -6.25 -11.62
CA PHE A 117 -8.10 -5.43 -10.55
C PHE A 117 -7.29 -6.26 -9.55
N ILE A 118 -7.84 -7.39 -9.11
CA ILE A 118 -7.15 -8.30 -8.19
C ILE A 118 -5.95 -8.94 -8.86
N LYS A 119 -6.09 -9.36 -10.11
CA LYS A 119 -5.00 -9.97 -10.88
C LYS A 119 -3.84 -8.99 -11.06
N VAL A 120 -4.10 -7.74 -11.43
CA VAL A 120 -3.07 -6.69 -11.56
C VAL A 120 -2.39 -6.41 -10.21
N LEU A 121 -3.14 -6.24 -9.11
CA LEU A 121 -2.56 -6.01 -7.79
C LEU A 121 -1.68 -7.17 -7.33
N GLY A 122 -2.15 -8.40 -7.50
CA GLY A 122 -1.42 -9.61 -7.08
C GLY A 122 -0.21 -9.95 -7.93
N THR A 123 -0.13 -9.45 -9.18
CA THR A 123 0.98 -9.75 -10.10
C THR A 123 1.97 -8.60 -10.27
N THR A 124 1.63 -7.38 -9.85
CA THR A 124 2.52 -6.21 -9.95
C THR A 124 3.00 -5.69 -8.60
N GLY A 125 2.31 -6.01 -7.52
CA GLY A 125 2.58 -5.44 -6.21
C GLY A 125 2.43 -3.92 -6.17
N ALA A 126 1.63 -3.33 -7.03
CA ALA A 126 1.38 -1.88 -7.06
C ALA A 126 0.75 -1.39 -5.76
N ARG A 127 1.10 -0.16 -5.33
CA ARG A 127 0.32 0.54 -4.31
C ARG A 127 -1.03 0.95 -4.89
N LEU A 128 -2.06 1.05 -4.07
CA LEU A 128 -3.39 1.42 -4.57
C LEU A 128 -3.38 2.75 -5.33
N SER A 129 -2.60 3.74 -4.88
CA SER A 129 -2.44 5.03 -5.56
C SER A 129 -1.68 4.94 -6.91
N GLU A 130 -0.85 3.93 -7.10
CA GLU A 130 -0.19 3.62 -8.37
C GLU A 130 -1.16 2.88 -9.29
N PHE A 131 -1.84 1.87 -8.75
CA PHE A 131 -2.88 1.10 -9.44
C PHE A 131 -4.01 1.96 -10.02
N GLN A 132 -4.47 3.00 -9.29
CA GLN A 132 -5.49 3.94 -9.75
C GLN A 132 -5.06 4.80 -10.95
N ARG A 133 -3.78 4.80 -11.30
CA ARG A 133 -3.20 5.57 -12.43
C ARG A 133 -2.95 4.71 -13.65
N PHE A 134 -3.09 3.40 -13.56
CA PHE A 134 -2.95 2.51 -14.72
C PHE A 134 -4.10 2.75 -15.70
N THR A 135 -3.81 2.52 -16.96
CA THR A 135 -4.78 2.52 -18.04
C THR A 135 -4.91 1.10 -18.64
N TRP A 136 -5.96 0.84 -19.36
CA TRP A 136 -6.11 -0.41 -20.11
C TRP A 136 -5.00 -0.57 -21.14
N GLU A 137 -4.59 0.53 -21.76
CA GLU A 137 -3.51 0.59 -22.74
C GLU A 137 -2.17 0.19 -22.10
N ASP A 138 -1.87 0.64 -20.89
CA ASP A 138 -0.67 0.25 -20.14
C ASP A 138 -0.62 -1.26 -19.93
N ILE A 139 -1.74 -1.87 -19.52
CA ILE A 139 -1.81 -3.31 -19.25
C ILE A 139 -1.66 -4.11 -20.54
N ILE A 140 -2.29 -3.65 -21.62
CA ILE A 140 -2.25 -4.32 -22.92
C ILE A 140 -0.86 -4.19 -23.56
N SER A 141 -0.17 -3.05 -23.40
CA SER A 141 1.19 -2.84 -23.90
C SER A 141 2.23 -3.67 -23.16
N GLY A 142 1.94 -4.04 -21.92
CA GLY A 142 2.79 -4.91 -21.11
C GLY A 142 3.67 -4.20 -20.11
N GLU A 143 3.80 -2.89 -20.16
CA GLU A 143 4.57 -2.11 -19.19
C GLU A 143 4.08 -0.67 -19.05
N VAL A 144 4.39 -0.05 -17.91
CA VAL A 144 4.19 1.37 -17.68
C VAL A 144 5.23 1.93 -16.70
N THR A 145 5.65 3.15 -16.92
CA THR A 145 6.51 3.87 -15.98
C THR A 145 5.74 5.02 -15.34
N LEU A 146 5.58 4.95 -14.02
CA LEU A 146 4.88 5.98 -13.24
C LEU A 146 5.86 6.83 -12.45
N LYS A 147 5.63 8.15 -12.48
CA LYS A 147 6.33 9.11 -11.62
C LYS A 147 5.76 9.05 -10.21
N GLY A 148 6.59 8.73 -9.22
CA GLY A 148 6.26 8.67 -7.81
C GLY A 148 6.68 9.93 -7.04
N LYS A 149 6.63 9.86 -5.69
CA LYS A 149 7.05 10.93 -4.80
C LYS A 149 8.56 11.18 -4.89
N GLY A 150 8.97 12.46 -4.92
CA GLY A 150 10.39 12.85 -4.95
C GLY A 150 11.06 12.60 -6.29
N ASN A 151 10.33 12.75 -7.39
CA ASN A 151 10.83 12.59 -8.77
C ASN A 151 11.37 11.19 -9.10
N LYS A 152 11.06 10.19 -8.29
CA LYS A 152 11.44 8.81 -8.54
C LYS A 152 10.47 8.16 -9.51
N TYR A 153 11.00 7.45 -10.50
CA TYR A 153 10.22 6.70 -11.46
C TYR A 153 10.16 5.23 -11.02
N ARG A 154 9.00 4.58 -11.24
CA ARG A 154 8.82 3.17 -11.02
C ARG A 154 8.21 2.54 -12.26
N ARG A 155 8.87 1.49 -12.77
CA ARG A 155 8.38 0.70 -13.89
C ARG A 155 7.57 -0.49 -13.37
N PHE A 156 6.47 -0.79 -14.06
CA PHE A 156 5.63 -1.95 -13.84
C PHE A 156 5.60 -2.80 -15.09
N PHE A 157 5.59 -4.10 -14.89
CA PHE A 157 5.48 -5.08 -15.97
C PHE A 157 4.20 -5.90 -15.77
N PHE A 158 3.51 -6.17 -16.87
CA PHE A 158 2.32 -7.00 -16.88
C PHE A 158 2.60 -8.32 -17.60
N GLN A 159 2.14 -9.43 -17.02
CA GLN A 159 2.36 -10.76 -17.57
C GLN A 159 1.69 -10.90 -18.95
N LYS A 160 2.34 -11.61 -19.90
CA LYS A 160 1.81 -11.82 -21.26
C LYS A 160 0.38 -12.38 -21.28
N GLN A 161 0.09 -13.33 -20.39
CA GLN A 161 -1.27 -13.87 -20.26
C GLN A 161 -2.28 -12.80 -19.87
N LEU A 162 -1.93 -11.94 -18.89
CA LEU A 162 -2.80 -10.83 -18.45
C LEU A 162 -3.02 -9.81 -19.58
N GLN A 163 -1.97 -9.49 -20.36
CA GLN A 163 -2.07 -8.61 -21.52
C GLN A 163 -3.08 -9.14 -22.55
N GLN A 164 -3.00 -10.43 -22.87
CA GLN A 164 -3.92 -11.07 -23.83
C GLN A 164 -5.36 -11.09 -23.33
N GLU A 165 -5.57 -11.49 -22.08
CA GLU A 165 -6.89 -11.49 -21.45
C GLU A 165 -7.48 -10.07 -21.42
N ALA A 166 -6.67 -9.06 -21.04
CA ALA A 166 -7.09 -7.66 -20.98
C ALA A 166 -7.43 -7.11 -22.37
N LYS A 167 -6.65 -7.46 -23.40
CA LYS A 167 -6.89 -7.06 -24.79
C LYS A 167 -8.22 -7.58 -25.30
N VAL A 168 -8.52 -8.87 -25.06
CA VAL A 168 -9.79 -9.48 -25.46
C VAL A 168 -10.95 -8.81 -24.73
N TYR A 169 -10.84 -8.69 -23.41
CA TYR A 169 -11.87 -8.09 -22.58
C TYR A 169 -12.11 -6.62 -22.92
N ALA A 170 -11.04 -5.82 -23.09
CA ALA A 170 -11.16 -4.42 -23.46
C ALA A 170 -11.85 -4.22 -24.81
N LYS A 171 -11.55 -5.08 -25.81
CA LYS A 171 -12.21 -5.06 -27.10
C LYS A 171 -13.70 -5.42 -26.99
N GLU A 172 -14.04 -6.46 -26.22
CA GLU A 172 -15.42 -6.94 -26.05
C GLU A 172 -16.31 -5.91 -25.34
N TYR A 173 -15.78 -5.23 -24.32
CA TYR A 173 -16.54 -4.32 -23.44
C TYR A 173 -16.23 -2.83 -23.65
N GLY A 174 -15.50 -2.47 -24.70
CA GLY A 174 -15.16 -1.07 -25.03
C GLY A 174 -14.35 -0.36 -23.93
N LYS A 175 -13.44 -1.09 -23.26
CA LYS A 175 -12.64 -0.54 -22.14
C LYS A 175 -11.44 0.23 -22.68
N THR A 176 -11.34 1.50 -22.31
CA THR A 176 -10.23 2.41 -22.65
C THR A 176 -9.91 3.36 -21.49
N GLY A 177 -8.73 3.95 -21.49
CA GLY A 177 -8.31 4.94 -20.50
C GLY A 177 -8.14 4.36 -19.10
N ILE A 178 -8.55 5.08 -18.06
CA ILE A 178 -8.31 4.71 -16.66
C ILE A 178 -8.84 3.31 -16.37
N PHE A 179 -7.94 2.45 -15.88
CA PHE A 179 -8.23 1.05 -15.59
C PHE A 179 -9.13 0.87 -14.36
N ALA A 180 -8.83 1.58 -13.27
CA ALA A 180 -9.49 1.41 -11.98
C ALA A 180 -10.81 2.22 -11.89
N VAL A 181 -11.78 1.90 -12.76
CA VAL A 181 -13.10 2.54 -12.78
C VAL A 181 -14.17 1.53 -12.39
N GLY A 182 -14.95 1.88 -11.38
CA GLY A 182 -16.14 1.12 -10.96
C GLY A 182 -17.43 1.74 -11.52
N ARG A 183 -18.58 1.22 -11.07
CA ARG A 183 -19.91 1.65 -11.55
C ARG A 183 -20.16 3.17 -11.42
N PHE A 184 -19.56 3.81 -10.41
CA PHE A 184 -19.79 5.24 -10.09
C PHE A 184 -18.56 6.12 -10.38
N GLY A 185 -17.64 5.67 -11.22
CA GLY A 185 -16.41 6.39 -11.56
C GLY A 185 -15.15 5.77 -10.95
N PRO A 186 -14.05 6.52 -10.83
CA PRO A 186 -12.78 6.01 -10.30
C PRO A 186 -12.95 5.39 -8.91
N ILE A 187 -12.33 4.22 -8.71
CA ILE A 187 -12.43 3.49 -7.45
C ILE A 187 -11.74 4.24 -6.33
N THR A 188 -12.47 4.53 -5.25
CA THR A 188 -11.89 5.09 -4.03
C THR A 188 -11.24 4.01 -3.18
N GLN A 189 -10.25 4.39 -2.36
CA GLN A 189 -9.59 3.46 -1.43
C GLN A 189 -10.59 2.79 -0.47
N ARG A 190 -11.54 3.56 0.04
CA ARG A 190 -12.59 3.06 0.95
C ARG A 190 -13.51 2.07 0.25
N GLY A 191 -14.02 2.43 -0.94
CA GLY A 191 -14.91 1.59 -1.72
C GLY A 191 -14.23 0.27 -2.11
N PHE A 192 -12.98 0.34 -2.59
CA PHE A 192 -12.22 -0.86 -2.93
C PHE A 192 -12.00 -1.78 -1.73
N SER A 193 -11.64 -1.22 -0.57
CA SER A 193 -11.47 -2.00 0.66
C SER A 193 -12.77 -2.68 1.13
N GLN A 194 -13.91 -2.02 0.95
CA GLN A 194 -15.22 -2.62 1.28
C GLN A 194 -15.54 -3.78 0.34
N HIS A 195 -15.38 -3.61 -0.96
CA HIS A 195 -15.58 -4.68 -1.94
C HIS A 195 -14.68 -5.89 -1.66
N LEU A 196 -13.38 -5.67 -1.39
CA LEU A 196 -12.46 -6.75 -1.03
C LEU A 196 -12.96 -7.58 0.15
N LYS A 197 -13.46 -6.94 1.21
CA LYS A 197 -14.00 -7.65 2.39
C LYS A 197 -15.24 -8.46 2.07
N VAL A 198 -16.14 -7.92 1.23
CA VAL A 198 -17.35 -8.64 0.80
C VAL A 198 -16.98 -9.89 0.02
N TRP A 199 -16.09 -9.78 -0.98
CA TRP A 199 -15.66 -10.95 -1.77
C TRP A 199 -14.85 -11.95 -0.95
N GLY A 200 -13.99 -11.44 -0.05
CA GLY A 200 -13.27 -12.31 0.88
C GLY A 200 -14.20 -13.16 1.72
N LYS A 201 -15.28 -12.57 2.25
CA LYS A 201 -16.31 -13.30 2.99
C LYS A 201 -16.95 -14.41 2.15
N HIS A 202 -17.33 -14.12 0.89
CA HIS A 202 -17.88 -15.13 -0.03
C HIS A 202 -16.90 -16.26 -0.36
N CYS A 203 -15.59 -15.95 -0.34
CA CYS A 203 -14.54 -16.94 -0.60
C CYS A 203 -14.01 -17.62 0.67
N GLY A 204 -14.58 -17.35 1.86
CA GLY A 204 -14.08 -17.89 3.14
C GLY A 204 -12.67 -17.40 3.49
N ILE A 205 -12.32 -16.16 3.09
CA ILE A 205 -11.02 -15.55 3.37
C ILE A 205 -11.15 -14.55 4.52
N ASP A 206 -10.23 -14.61 5.49
CA ASP A 206 -10.24 -13.68 6.63
C ASP A 206 -10.19 -12.22 6.14
N SER A 207 -11.09 -11.40 6.68
CA SER A 207 -11.19 -9.96 6.37
C SER A 207 -9.90 -9.18 6.62
N LYS A 208 -9.03 -9.65 7.54
CA LYS A 208 -7.72 -9.07 7.80
C LYS A 208 -6.77 -9.19 6.62
N LYS A 209 -6.96 -10.18 5.75
CA LYS A 209 -6.19 -10.40 4.53
C LYS A 209 -6.73 -9.60 3.34
N MET A 210 -7.96 -9.05 3.45
CA MET A 210 -8.69 -8.47 2.33
C MET A 210 -8.55 -6.94 2.28
N HIS A 211 -7.34 -6.48 1.97
CA HIS A 211 -7.02 -5.07 1.71
C HIS A 211 -5.93 -4.94 0.64
N ALA A 212 -5.92 -3.83 -0.10
CA ALA A 212 -5.01 -3.64 -1.26
C ALA A 212 -3.54 -3.90 -0.93
N HIS A 213 -3.07 -3.50 0.26
CA HIS A 213 -1.67 -3.70 0.65
C HIS A 213 -1.33 -5.18 0.91
N ALA A 214 -2.32 -6.02 1.29
CA ALA A 214 -2.11 -7.47 1.43
C ALA A 214 -1.75 -8.13 0.10
N PHE A 215 -2.29 -7.65 -1.04
CA PHE A 215 -1.92 -8.17 -2.36
C PHE A 215 -0.50 -7.77 -2.77
N ARG A 216 -0.01 -6.63 -2.31
CA ARG A 216 1.40 -6.27 -2.49
C ARG A 216 2.32 -7.18 -1.65
N HIS A 217 1.93 -7.53 -0.42
CA HIS A 217 2.63 -8.52 0.37
C HIS A 217 2.56 -9.92 -0.25
N PHE A 218 1.42 -10.27 -0.83
CA PHE A 218 1.24 -11.50 -1.59
C PHE A 218 2.22 -11.57 -2.77
N PHE A 219 2.26 -10.54 -3.62
CA PHE A 219 3.22 -10.44 -4.73
C PHE A 219 4.66 -10.64 -4.24
N ALA A 220 5.07 -9.93 -3.19
CA ALA A 220 6.42 -10.03 -2.64
C ALA A 220 6.75 -11.46 -2.17
N LYS A 221 5.81 -12.11 -1.46
CA LYS A 221 5.97 -13.49 -0.98
C LYS A 221 6.04 -14.48 -2.13
N MET A 222 5.17 -14.35 -3.12
CA MET A 222 5.16 -15.23 -4.30
C MET A 222 6.39 -15.04 -5.17
N PHE A 223 6.88 -13.81 -5.35
CA PHE A 223 8.11 -13.53 -6.07
C PHE A 223 9.31 -14.22 -5.39
N LEU A 224 9.47 -14.04 -4.07
CA LEU A 224 10.59 -14.65 -3.33
C LEU A 224 10.49 -16.19 -3.22
N LYS A 225 9.27 -16.76 -3.30
CA LYS A 225 9.08 -18.21 -3.38
C LYS A 225 9.69 -18.79 -4.67
N LYS A 226 9.60 -18.04 -5.78
CA LYS A 226 10.09 -18.45 -7.12
C LYS A 226 11.49 -17.93 -7.42
N ASN A 227 11.77 -16.68 -7.05
CA ASN A 227 13.04 -16.01 -7.29
C ASN A 227 13.54 -15.42 -5.97
N LYS A 228 14.63 -15.93 -5.44
CA LYS A 228 15.17 -15.54 -4.11
C LYS A 228 15.87 -14.18 -4.11
N ASP A 229 15.80 -13.41 -5.19
CA ASP A 229 16.45 -12.13 -5.33
C ASP A 229 15.65 -11.00 -4.61
N VAL A 230 16.12 -10.65 -3.42
CA VAL A 230 15.53 -9.58 -2.57
C VAL A 230 15.79 -8.20 -3.16
N ILE A 231 16.91 -8.01 -3.87
CA ILE A 231 17.28 -6.73 -4.47
C ILE A 231 16.35 -6.45 -5.64
N GLN A 232 16.20 -7.41 -6.55
CA GLN A 232 15.25 -7.30 -7.67
C GLN A 232 13.82 -7.06 -7.17
N LEU A 233 13.39 -7.73 -6.10
CA LEU A 233 12.08 -7.48 -5.50
C LEU A 233 11.98 -6.06 -4.95
N ALA A 234 13.02 -5.52 -4.30
CA ALA A 234 13.02 -4.15 -3.80
C ALA A 234 12.84 -3.14 -4.92
N ASP A 235 13.50 -3.34 -6.05
CA ASP A 235 13.38 -2.51 -7.26
C ASP A 235 11.96 -2.59 -7.84
N LEU A 236 11.44 -3.80 -8.03
CA LEU A 236 10.06 -4.01 -8.52
C LEU A 236 9.02 -3.38 -7.60
N LEU A 237 9.23 -3.41 -6.29
CA LEU A 237 8.34 -2.77 -5.32
C LEU A 237 8.57 -1.24 -5.21
N GLY A 238 9.67 -0.72 -5.72
CA GLY A 238 10.04 0.69 -5.56
C GLY A 238 10.25 1.06 -4.10
N HIS A 239 10.99 0.22 -3.35
CA HIS A 239 11.39 0.49 -1.99
C HIS A 239 12.66 1.35 -1.99
N GLY A 240 12.66 2.44 -1.21
CA GLY A 240 13.84 3.29 -1.04
C GLY A 240 14.95 2.66 -0.18
N SER A 241 14.67 1.53 0.48
CA SER A 241 15.61 0.74 1.25
C SER A 241 15.27 -0.74 1.14
N VAL A 242 16.30 -1.56 0.91
CA VAL A 242 16.20 -3.02 0.87
C VAL A 242 15.71 -3.59 2.22
N ASP A 243 15.97 -2.91 3.34
CA ASP A 243 15.50 -3.33 4.67
C ASP A 243 13.98 -3.46 4.75
N THR A 244 13.26 -2.64 3.98
CA THR A 244 11.79 -2.76 3.88
C THR A 244 11.37 -4.06 3.19
N THR A 245 12.23 -4.62 2.34
CA THR A 245 11.98 -5.86 1.59
C THR A 245 12.45 -7.09 2.36
N ARG A 246 13.46 -6.94 3.24
CA ARG A 246 13.98 -8.05 4.08
C ARG A 246 12.92 -8.69 4.97
N ILE A 247 11.85 -7.97 5.32
CA ILE A 247 10.74 -8.54 6.09
C ILE A 247 10.08 -9.74 5.39
N TYR A 248 10.13 -9.80 4.05
CA TYR A 248 9.57 -10.91 3.27
C TYR A 248 10.50 -12.11 3.17
N SER A 249 11.80 -11.93 3.40
CA SER A 249 12.83 -12.99 3.34
C SER A 249 13.15 -13.59 4.71
N GLN A 250 12.47 -13.12 5.78
CA GLN A 250 12.68 -13.70 7.13
C GLN A 250 12.19 -15.14 7.15
N LYS A 251 13.12 -16.05 7.37
CA LYS A 251 12.88 -17.49 7.55
C LYS A 251 12.76 -17.81 9.03
N SER A 252 12.02 -18.86 9.38
CA SER A 252 12.05 -19.43 10.72
C SER A 252 13.44 -19.98 11.03
N TYR A 253 13.73 -20.20 12.32
CA TYR A 253 14.98 -20.79 12.75
C TYR A 253 15.23 -22.15 12.07
N ASP A 254 14.20 -23.00 11.99
CA ASP A 254 14.29 -24.32 11.38
C ASP A 254 14.57 -24.27 9.88
N GLU A 255 13.94 -23.31 9.18
CA GLU A 255 14.21 -23.07 7.75
C GLU A 255 15.64 -22.56 7.53
N GLN A 256 16.13 -21.68 8.41
CA GLN A 256 17.51 -21.18 8.34
C GLN A 256 18.50 -22.32 8.56
N LYS A 257 18.26 -23.19 9.57
CA LYS A 257 19.10 -24.35 9.86
C LYS A 257 19.13 -25.36 8.70
N LYS A 258 17.97 -25.65 8.12
CA LYS A 258 17.87 -26.51 6.93
C LYS A 258 18.66 -25.95 5.74
N ASP A 259 18.50 -24.66 5.48
CA ASP A 259 19.21 -24.00 4.37
C ASP A 259 20.72 -23.95 4.63
N PHE A 260 21.14 -23.70 5.86
CA PHE A 260 22.55 -23.72 6.25
C PHE A 260 23.16 -25.10 5.95
N ASN A 261 22.55 -26.17 6.48
CA ASN A 261 23.05 -27.53 6.29
C ASN A 261 23.07 -28.00 4.83
N ARG A 262 22.18 -27.45 4.00
CA ARG A 262 22.13 -27.77 2.55
C ARG A 262 23.20 -27.03 1.74
N ASN A 263 23.51 -25.79 2.13
CA ASN A 263 24.33 -24.89 1.31
C ASN A 263 25.79 -24.79 1.81
N VAL A 264 26.06 -25.16 3.06
CA VAL A 264 27.41 -25.12 3.67
C VAL A 264 27.90 -26.56 3.79
N THR A 265 28.66 -27.00 2.78
CA THR A 265 29.12 -28.40 2.63
C THR A 265 30.65 -28.55 2.71
N TRP A 266 31.38 -27.44 2.91
CA TRP A 266 32.85 -27.42 3.10
C TRP A 266 33.21 -27.31 4.54
#